data_67114b9b23f911414d617382b0825fd9
#
_entry.id   67114b9b23f911414d617382b0825fd9
#
_cell.length_a   1.000
_cell.length_b   1.000
_cell.length_c   1.000
_cell.angle_alpha   90.00
_cell.angle_beta   90.00
_cell.angle_gamma   90.00
#
_symmetry.space_group_name_H-M   'P 1'
#
loop_
_entity.id
_entity.type
_entity.pdbx_description
1 polymer ?
#
loop_
_entity_poly.entity_id
_entity_poly.type
_entity_poly.pdbx_seq_one_letter_code
_entity_poly.pdbx_strand_id
1 'polypeptide(L)'
;QETIELSAFKMTEYDLMQISPFRWLDMFGDSSLMVAMGFEGFIVVANTSEVSVALGKTKKGRVKTLAIGGRAQATAAADDFLRENETGDAAKKSKRWLDQNPTEKQLTMLRDQGIEIGFMDFSWTKYRASCMLSYLWNKDVIDSKVENILE
;
A
#
# COMPACT_ATOMS: atom_id res chain seq x y z
N GLN A 1 -9.61 -15.87 27.16
CA GLN A 1 -9.96 -14.66 26.41
C GLN A 1 -8.88 -13.59 26.52
N GLU A 2 -8.41 -13.28 27.71
CA GLU A 2 -7.34 -12.31 27.88
C GLU A 2 -6.07 -12.71 27.14
N THR A 3 -5.76 -13.99 27.14
CA THR A 3 -4.59 -14.51 26.42
C THR A 3 -4.73 -14.30 24.91
N ILE A 4 -5.93 -14.50 24.35
CA ILE A 4 -6.21 -14.30 22.93
C ILE A 4 -6.11 -12.81 22.59
N GLU A 5 -6.68 -11.95 23.42
CA GLU A 5 -6.63 -10.50 23.20
C GLU A 5 -5.20 -9.98 23.26
N LEU A 6 -4.41 -10.42 24.24
CA LEU A 6 -3.00 -10.05 24.35
C LEU A 6 -2.19 -10.53 23.15
N SER A 7 -2.50 -11.72 22.63
CA SER A 7 -1.85 -12.24 21.43
C SER A 7 -2.18 -11.38 20.22
N ALA A 8 -3.44 -10.94 20.08
CA ALA A 8 -3.85 -10.06 18.97
C ALA A 8 -3.14 -8.70 19.05
N PHE A 9 -3.02 -8.13 20.26
CA PHE A 9 -2.31 -6.87 20.46
C PHE A 9 -0.80 -6.98 20.19
N LYS A 10 -0.24 -8.17 20.29
CA LYS A 10 1.17 -8.42 20.00
C LYS A 10 1.45 -8.71 18.53
N MET A 11 0.42 -8.80 17.69
CA MET A 11 0.61 -8.98 16.27
C MET A 11 1.36 -7.81 15.66
N THR A 12 2.42 -8.11 14.94
CA THR A 12 3.22 -7.07 14.25
C THR A 12 2.58 -6.71 12.92
N GLU A 13 3.00 -5.59 12.35
CA GLU A 13 2.61 -5.22 10.99
C GLU A 13 3.02 -6.30 9.99
N TYR A 14 4.17 -6.94 10.20
CA TYR A 14 4.66 -8.03 9.36
C TYR A 14 3.69 -9.22 9.37
N ASP A 15 3.23 -9.62 10.55
CA ASP A 15 2.27 -10.72 10.68
C ASP A 15 0.96 -10.40 9.96
N LEU A 16 0.48 -9.16 10.08
CA LEU A 16 -0.73 -8.71 9.39
C LEU A 16 -0.56 -8.77 7.87
N MET A 17 0.60 -8.36 7.36
CA MET A 17 0.89 -8.41 5.93
C MET A 17 0.98 -9.85 5.41
N GLN A 18 1.48 -10.78 6.25
CA GLN A 18 1.56 -12.20 5.87
C GLN A 18 0.18 -12.84 5.72
N ILE A 19 -0.76 -12.52 6.60
CA ILE A 19 -2.12 -13.07 6.55
C ILE A 19 -3.04 -12.29 5.62
N SER A 20 -2.66 -11.09 5.20
CA SER A 20 -3.44 -10.29 4.24
C SER A 20 -3.61 -11.04 2.92
N PRO A 21 -4.79 -10.99 2.29
CA PRO A 21 -4.97 -11.56 0.96
C PRO A 21 -4.29 -10.74 -0.13
N PHE A 22 -3.82 -9.53 0.18
CA PHE A 22 -3.19 -8.63 -0.79
C PHE A 22 -1.68 -8.66 -0.66
N ARG A 23 -1.01 -8.22 -1.74
CA ARG A 23 0.46 -8.14 -1.75
C ARG A 23 0.88 -6.75 -1.30
N TRP A 24 1.47 -6.67 -0.13
CA TRP A 24 2.03 -5.44 0.40
C TRP A 24 3.43 -5.20 -0.18
N LEU A 25 3.70 -3.96 -0.54
CA LEU A 25 5.01 -3.55 -1.06
C LEU A 25 5.62 -2.48 -0.17
N ASP A 26 6.91 -2.63 0.09
CA ASP A 26 7.73 -1.60 0.71
C ASP A 26 8.25 -0.69 -0.42
N MET A 27 7.63 0.48 -0.58
CA MET A 27 7.83 1.32 -1.74
C MET A 27 9.27 1.79 -1.90
N PHE A 28 9.95 2.12 -0.80
CA PHE A 28 11.30 2.68 -0.82
C PHE A 28 12.34 1.76 -0.16
N GLY A 29 11.95 0.60 0.33
CA GLY A 29 12.88 -0.37 0.91
C GLY A 29 13.25 -0.11 2.38
N ASP A 30 12.75 0.96 2.98
CA ASP A 30 13.06 1.36 4.36
C ASP A 30 11.85 1.28 5.29
N SER A 31 10.77 0.68 4.84
CA SER A 31 9.48 0.56 5.54
C SER A 31 8.77 1.89 5.82
N SER A 32 9.26 2.99 5.27
CA SER A 32 8.62 4.31 5.48
C SER A 32 7.28 4.44 4.78
N LEU A 33 7.08 3.73 3.68
CA LEU A 33 5.84 3.75 2.92
C LEU A 33 5.50 2.36 2.42
N MET A 34 4.47 1.76 3.03
CA MET A 34 3.96 0.45 2.63
C MET A 34 2.68 0.65 1.84
N VAL A 35 2.53 -0.05 0.74
CA VAL A 35 1.37 0.10 -0.15
C VAL A 35 0.82 -1.25 -0.56
N ALA A 36 -0.47 -1.26 -0.86
CA ALA A 36 -1.14 -2.39 -1.50
C ALA A 36 -2.32 -1.86 -2.30
N MET A 37 -2.73 -2.58 -3.32
CA MET A 37 -3.87 -2.17 -4.11
C MET A 37 -4.58 -3.36 -4.74
N GLY A 38 -5.83 -3.13 -5.11
CA GLY A 38 -6.62 -4.03 -5.93
C GLY A 38 -7.13 -3.28 -7.15
N PHE A 39 -8.26 -3.72 -7.68
CA PHE A 39 -8.88 -3.05 -8.82
C PHE A 39 -9.73 -1.86 -8.39
N GLU A 40 -10.29 -1.88 -7.19
CA GLU A 40 -11.18 -0.84 -6.70
C GLU A 40 -10.53 0.09 -5.69
N GLY A 41 -9.54 -0.38 -4.95
CA GLY A 41 -8.93 0.37 -3.86
C GLY A 41 -7.41 0.41 -3.89
N PHE A 42 -6.89 1.41 -3.21
CA PHE A 42 -5.45 1.62 -3.00
C PHE A 42 -5.25 2.06 -1.55
N ILE A 43 -4.28 1.46 -0.89
CA ILE A 43 -3.97 1.76 0.51
C ILE A 43 -2.50 2.09 0.68
N VAL A 44 -2.24 2.99 1.61
CA VAL A 44 -0.89 3.42 1.98
C VAL A 44 -0.79 3.45 3.50
N VAL A 45 0.32 2.96 4.03
CA VAL A 45 0.68 3.16 5.44
C VAL A 45 1.99 3.92 5.45
N ALA A 46 1.93 5.17 5.90
CA ALA A 46 3.10 6.02 6.05
C ALA A 46 3.61 5.90 7.49
N ASN A 47 4.80 5.33 7.64
CA ASN A 47 5.43 5.12 8.94
C ASN A 47 6.40 6.26 9.21
N THR A 48 6.03 7.15 10.14
CA THR A 48 6.91 8.24 10.57
C THR A 48 7.56 7.88 11.91
N SER A 49 8.49 8.70 12.37
CA SER A 49 9.14 8.49 13.67
C SER A 49 8.17 8.63 14.85
N GLU A 50 7.06 9.30 14.67
CA GLU A 50 6.09 9.57 15.74
C GLU A 50 4.89 8.62 15.70
N VAL A 51 4.28 8.48 14.52
CA VAL A 51 3.07 7.68 14.31
C VAL A 51 3.08 7.05 12.94
N SER A 52 2.21 6.06 12.76
CA SER A 52 1.89 5.52 11.45
C SER A 52 0.51 6.02 11.03
N VAL A 53 0.37 6.37 9.76
CA VAL A 53 -0.86 6.91 9.19
C VAL A 53 -1.33 5.98 8.06
N ALA A 54 -2.54 5.44 8.20
CA ALA A 54 -3.16 4.65 7.15
C ALA A 54 -4.09 5.53 6.33
N LEU A 55 -3.90 5.48 5.02
CA LEU A 55 -4.70 6.22 4.06
C LEU A 55 -5.26 5.24 3.03
N GLY A 56 -6.45 5.53 2.53
CA GLY A 56 -7.08 4.70 1.52
C GLY A 56 -7.87 5.51 0.52
N LYS A 57 -7.99 4.96 -0.68
CA LYS A 57 -8.71 5.59 -1.78
C LYS A 57 -9.37 4.53 -2.63
N THR A 58 -10.63 4.74 -2.97
CA THR A 58 -11.31 3.95 -4.01
C THR A 58 -11.15 4.67 -5.36
N LYS A 59 -11.41 3.95 -6.46
CA LYS A 59 -11.29 4.48 -7.82
C LYS A 59 -11.98 5.82 -8.01
N LYS A 60 -13.20 5.95 -7.48
CA LYS A 60 -14.03 7.15 -7.62
C LYS A 60 -13.97 8.07 -6.42
N GLY A 61 -13.28 7.66 -5.36
CA GLY A 61 -13.22 8.42 -4.12
C GLY A 61 -11.98 9.27 -4.01
N ARG A 62 -11.90 9.95 -2.86
CA ARG A 62 -10.74 10.75 -2.48
C ARG A 62 -9.90 9.98 -1.47
N VAL A 63 -8.65 10.38 -1.33
CA VAL A 63 -7.79 9.84 -0.28
C VAL A 63 -8.39 10.18 1.08
N LYS A 64 -8.58 9.16 1.91
CA LYS A 64 -9.15 9.29 3.27
C LYS A 64 -8.16 8.81 4.30
N THR A 65 -8.12 9.47 5.45
CA THR A 65 -7.39 8.97 6.60
C THR A 65 -8.20 7.84 7.25
N LEU A 66 -7.59 6.66 7.36
CA LEU A 66 -8.24 5.47 7.91
C LEU A 66 -7.90 5.27 9.38
N ALA A 67 -6.67 5.50 9.76
CA ALA A 67 -6.22 5.36 11.14
C ALA A 67 -4.90 6.11 11.35
N ILE A 68 -4.67 6.50 12.59
CA ILE A 68 -3.43 7.13 13.04
C ILE A 68 -3.03 6.41 14.34
N GLY A 69 -1.83 5.91 14.42
CA GLY A 69 -1.39 5.20 15.62
C GLY A 69 -0.15 4.36 15.39
N GLY A 70 -0.09 3.21 16.05
CA GLY A 70 1.02 2.27 15.86
C GLY A 70 0.98 1.60 14.49
N ARG A 71 2.12 1.05 14.07
CA ARG A 71 2.26 0.40 12.76
C ARG A 71 1.25 -0.73 12.55
N ALA A 72 1.09 -1.61 13.53
CA ALA A 72 0.15 -2.73 13.42
C ALA A 72 -1.28 -2.23 13.30
N GLN A 73 -1.66 -1.24 14.08
CA GLN A 73 -3.00 -0.65 14.06
C GLN A 73 -3.31 -0.01 12.70
N ALA A 74 -2.38 0.78 12.18
CA ALA A 74 -2.54 1.43 10.89
C ALA A 74 -2.61 0.40 9.76
N THR A 75 -1.74 -0.61 9.79
CA THR A 75 -1.74 -1.69 8.79
C THR A 75 -3.06 -2.46 8.81
N ALA A 76 -3.58 -2.78 9.98
CA ALA A 76 -4.86 -3.48 10.11
C ALA A 76 -6.00 -2.66 9.51
N ALA A 77 -6.05 -1.37 9.79
CA ALA A 77 -7.09 -0.48 9.26
C ALA A 77 -7.02 -0.38 7.73
N ALA A 78 -5.83 -0.28 7.18
CA ALA A 78 -5.63 -0.23 5.73
C ALA A 78 -6.06 -1.56 5.07
N ASP A 79 -5.65 -2.68 5.65
CA ASP A 79 -6.02 -4.00 5.14
C ASP A 79 -7.55 -4.20 5.16
N ASP A 80 -8.20 -3.81 6.23
CA ASP A 80 -9.66 -3.89 6.35
C ASP A 80 -10.36 -3.05 5.28
N PHE A 81 -9.87 -1.85 5.04
CA PHE A 81 -10.41 -0.99 3.98
C PHE A 81 -10.34 -1.67 2.62
N LEU A 82 -9.19 -2.26 2.30
CA LEU A 82 -9.01 -2.91 1.00
C LEU A 82 -9.88 -4.17 0.89
N ARG A 83 -10.00 -4.96 1.96
CA ARG A 83 -10.89 -6.13 1.99
C ARG A 83 -12.35 -5.75 1.77
N GLU A 84 -12.80 -4.64 2.33
CA GLU A 84 -14.18 -4.16 2.16
C GLU A 84 -14.47 -3.73 0.72
N ASN A 85 -13.45 -3.18 0.04
CA ASN A 85 -13.63 -2.63 -1.31
C ASN A 85 -13.28 -3.63 -2.42
N GLU A 86 -12.51 -4.69 -2.11
CA GLU A 86 -12.14 -5.72 -3.08
C GLU A 86 -12.93 -7.00 -2.79
N THR A 87 -14.06 -7.16 -3.46
CA THR A 87 -14.94 -8.30 -3.24
C THR A 87 -14.62 -9.51 -4.10
N GLY A 88 -13.80 -9.32 -5.15
CA GLY A 88 -13.40 -10.41 -6.04
C GLY A 88 -12.03 -10.98 -5.69
N ASP A 89 -11.70 -12.11 -6.28
CA ASP A 89 -10.41 -12.77 -6.06
C ASP A 89 -9.27 -12.21 -6.92
N ALA A 90 -9.59 -11.45 -7.95
CA ALA A 90 -8.62 -11.06 -8.98
C ALA A 90 -7.45 -10.21 -8.44
N ALA A 91 -7.67 -9.48 -7.36
CA ALA A 91 -6.64 -8.61 -6.78
C ALA A 91 -5.78 -9.30 -5.73
N LYS A 92 -6.10 -10.55 -5.37
CA LYS A 92 -5.37 -11.25 -4.30
C LYS A 92 -3.94 -11.56 -4.69
N LYS A 93 -3.06 -11.64 -3.70
CA LYS A 93 -1.61 -11.80 -3.88
C LYS A 93 -1.18 -13.07 -4.61
N SER A 94 -2.04 -14.08 -4.68
CA SER A 94 -1.76 -15.32 -5.39
C SER A 94 -1.98 -15.24 -6.90
N LYS A 95 -2.54 -14.16 -7.40
CA LYS A 95 -2.88 -14.04 -8.82
C LYS A 95 -1.64 -13.76 -9.68
N ARG A 96 -1.59 -14.40 -10.83
CA ARG A 96 -0.42 -14.38 -11.72
C ARG A 96 -0.14 -13.01 -12.33
N TRP A 97 -1.19 -12.19 -12.52
CA TRP A 97 -1.00 -10.88 -13.15
C TRP A 97 -0.08 -9.96 -12.36
N LEU A 98 -0.01 -10.16 -11.03
CA LEU A 98 0.86 -9.36 -10.17
C LEU A 98 2.34 -9.48 -10.57
N ASP A 99 2.73 -10.68 -11.01
CA ASP A 99 4.12 -10.98 -11.36
C ASP A 99 4.43 -10.81 -12.85
N GLN A 100 3.45 -10.44 -13.65
CA GLN A 100 3.68 -10.16 -15.07
C GLN A 100 4.57 -8.94 -15.26
N ASN A 101 5.20 -8.86 -16.41
CA ASN A 101 6.01 -7.70 -16.76
C ASN A 101 5.14 -6.44 -16.87
N PRO A 102 5.69 -5.27 -16.48
CA PRO A 102 4.98 -4.01 -16.69
C PRO A 102 4.68 -3.80 -18.17
N THR A 103 3.61 -3.08 -18.45
CA THR A 103 3.30 -2.70 -19.84
C THR A 103 4.23 -1.56 -20.27
N GLU A 104 4.43 -1.41 -21.58
CA GLU A 104 5.21 -0.30 -22.13
C GLU A 104 4.63 1.06 -21.70
N LYS A 105 3.32 1.15 -21.65
CA LYS A 105 2.64 2.36 -21.18
C LYS A 105 2.98 2.67 -19.72
N GLN A 106 2.99 1.66 -18.85
CA GLN A 106 3.38 1.83 -17.46
C GLN A 106 4.83 2.31 -17.33
N LEU A 107 5.74 1.69 -18.06
CA LEU A 107 7.16 2.07 -18.05
C LEU A 107 7.34 3.51 -18.52
N THR A 108 6.65 3.90 -19.58
CA THR A 108 6.70 5.27 -20.10
C THR A 108 6.20 6.26 -19.04
N MET A 109 5.07 5.98 -18.42
CA MET A 109 4.51 6.86 -17.39
C MET A 109 5.44 6.98 -16.18
N LEU A 110 6.08 5.90 -15.75
CA LEU A 110 7.02 5.91 -14.64
C LEU A 110 8.25 6.77 -14.97
N ARG A 111 8.81 6.60 -16.16
CA ARG A 111 9.97 7.39 -16.61
C ARG A 111 9.62 8.87 -16.73
N ASP A 112 8.42 9.18 -17.20
CA ASP A 112 7.93 10.57 -17.26
C ASP A 112 7.83 11.20 -15.88
N GLN A 113 7.60 10.41 -14.84
CA GLN A 113 7.58 10.87 -13.45
C GLN A 113 8.97 10.90 -12.80
N GLY A 114 10.02 10.64 -13.57
CA GLY A 114 11.39 10.69 -13.07
C GLY A 114 11.89 9.39 -12.43
N ILE A 115 11.15 8.30 -12.57
CA ILE A 115 11.59 7.00 -12.04
C ILE A 115 12.58 6.40 -13.04
N GLU A 116 13.79 6.10 -12.56
CA GLU A 116 14.80 5.46 -13.38
C GLU A 116 14.57 3.95 -13.42
N ILE A 117 14.38 3.41 -14.62
CA ILE A 117 14.21 1.97 -14.82
C ILE A 117 15.25 1.53 -15.85
N GLY A 118 16.21 0.74 -15.40
CA GLY A 118 17.25 0.21 -16.27
C GLY A 118 16.70 -0.85 -17.22
N PHE A 119 17.38 -1.02 -18.35
CA PHE A 119 17.00 -1.99 -19.37
C PHE A 119 16.93 -3.43 -18.83
N MET A 120 17.81 -3.77 -17.88
CA MET A 120 17.87 -5.10 -17.27
C MET A 120 17.30 -5.16 -15.86
N ASP A 121 16.46 -4.19 -15.48
CA ASP A 121 15.85 -4.18 -14.15
C ASP A 121 14.59 -5.06 -14.15
N PHE A 122 14.76 -6.31 -13.74
CA PHE A 122 13.69 -7.30 -13.65
C PHE A 122 12.91 -7.24 -12.32
N SER A 123 13.25 -6.30 -11.43
CA SER A 123 12.53 -6.13 -10.16
C SER A 123 11.15 -5.51 -10.35
N TRP A 124 10.90 -4.87 -11.49
CA TRP A 124 9.62 -4.27 -11.79
C TRP A 124 8.64 -5.31 -12.30
N THR A 125 7.51 -5.41 -11.60
CA THR A 125 6.36 -6.20 -12.01
C THR A 125 5.23 -5.25 -12.38
N LYS A 126 4.22 -5.78 -13.06
CA LYS A 126 3.00 -5.02 -13.38
C LYS A 126 2.34 -4.46 -12.12
N TYR A 127 2.31 -5.26 -11.04
CA TYR A 127 1.76 -4.84 -9.75
C TYR A 127 2.57 -3.70 -9.13
N ARG A 128 3.89 -3.85 -9.05
CA ARG A 128 4.76 -2.80 -8.51
C ARG A 128 4.60 -1.50 -9.28
N ALA A 129 4.54 -1.59 -10.61
CA ALA A 129 4.33 -0.42 -11.47
C ALA A 129 2.97 0.24 -11.19
N SER A 130 1.91 -0.56 -11.03
CA SER A 130 0.58 -0.05 -10.70
C SER A 130 0.55 0.65 -9.35
N CYS A 131 1.17 0.07 -8.34
CA CYS A 131 1.26 0.67 -7.01
C CYS A 131 2.04 1.98 -7.02
N MET A 132 3.17 2.00 -7.73
CA MET A 132 4.00 3.20 -7.82
C MET A 132 3.26 4.34 -8.54
N LEU A 133 2.58 4.04 -9.65
CA LEU A 133 1.81 5.04 -10.38
C LEU A 133 0.66 5.59 -9.52
N SER A 134 -0.06 4.71 -8.82
CA SER A 134 -1.13 5.14 -7.92
C SER A 134 -0.61 6.06 -6.82
N TYR A 135 0.55 5.73 -6.26
CA TYR A 135 1.19 6.58 -5.26
C TYR A 135 1.58 7.94 -5.86
N LEU A 136 2.26 7.96 -7.00
CA LEU A 136 2.74 9.19 -7.63
C LEU A 136 1.59 10.13 -8.00
N TRP A 137 0.48 9.61 -8.49
CA TRP A 137 -0.69 10.41 -8.83
C TRP A 137 -1.39 11.00 -7.61
N ASN A 138 -1.19 10.44 -6.43
CA ASN A 138 -1.81 10.91 -5.18
C ASN A 138 -0.79 11.46 -4.18
N LYS A 139 0.47 11.58 -4.59
CA LYS A 139 1.58 11.91 -3.70
C LYS A 139 1.36 13.21 -2.93
N ASP A 140 0.93 14.26 -3.62
CA ASP A 140 0.75 15.58 -2.99
C ASP A 140 -0.33 15.54 -1.92
N VAL A 141 -1.42 14.84 -2.18
CA VAL A 141 -2.52 14.67 -1.20
C VAL A 141 -2.07 13.82 -0.03
N ILE A 142 -1.35 12.73 -0.30
CA ILE A 142 -0.82 11.84 0.74
C ILE A 142 0.14 12.61 1.64
N ASP A 143 1.11 13.29 1.06
CA ASP A 143 2.10 14.07 1.81
C ASP A 143 1.43 15.16 2.66
N SER A 144 0.46 15.86 2.09
CA SER A 144 -0.27 16.91 2.77
C SER A 144 -1.04 16.38 3.99
N LYS A 145 -1.70 15.22 3.85
CA LYS A 145 -2.43 14.62 4.96
C LYS A 145 -1.50 14.16 6.08
N VAL A 146 -0.36 13.58 5.74
CA VAL A 146 0.62 13.14 6.73
C VAL A 146 1.22 14.35 7.45
N GLU A 147 1.59 15.39 6.74
CA GLU A 147 2.13 16.61 7.32
C GLU A 147 1.13 17.27 8.27
N ASN A 148 -0.13 17.34 7.90
CA ASN A 148 -1.18 17.94 8.75
C ASN A 148 -1.37 17.14 10.04
N ILE A 149 -1.21 15.84 10.01
CA ILE A 149 -1.32 14.99 11.21
C ILE A 149 -0.12 15.20 12.13
N LEU A 150 1.08 15.41 11.58
CA LEU A 150 2.29 15.62 12.37
C LEU A 150 2.37 17.01 12.99
N GLU A 151 1.61 17.95 12.50
CA GLU A 151 1.48 19.27 13.11
C GLU A 151 0.60 19.18 14.37
#